data_8ee6eacfaee2f7b5d488a2a6a4644402
#
_entry.id   8ee6eacfaee2f7b5d488a2a6a4644402
#
_cell.length_a   1.000
_cell.length_b   1.000
_cell.length_c   1.000
_cell.angle_alpha   90.00
_cell.angle_beta   90.00
_cell.angle_gamma   90.00
#
_symmetry.space_group_name_H-M   'P 1'
#
loop_
_entity.id
_entity.type
_entity.pdbx_description
1 polymer ?
#
loop_
_entity_poly.entity_id
_entity_poly.type
_entity_poly.pdbx_seq_one_letter_code
_entity_poly.pdbx_strand_id
1 'polypeptide(L)'
;MKRILAALLCICAPVYAKDPEVKFFTPDATGCMILRECKEDVVQITDKNQLDKIITGPDADLIKEEFGQLITAITDLGIEIYIAPARYFGPRDQGIYHTKHNAVFLNLKYMRYPKHLIGTLRHEGWHLAQDCMAGTLDNSLVAVIMNDKEIPEIHKYLTGVLYVDNPKAVPWEQEAKWAEATQGMTVDALKACKTGAMWEIYEPTPLTKEYLEKHGYLK
;
A
#
# COMPACT_ATOMS: atom_id res chain seq x y z
N MET A 1 -26.46 3.59 68.04
CA MET A 1 -25.74 3.03 66.90
C MET A 1 -26.12 3.82 65.63
N LYS A 2 -25.24 4.76 65.22
CA LYS A 2 -25.48 5.58 63.99
C LYS A 2 -24.77 4.92 62.83
N ARG A 3 -25.55 4.51 61.82
CA ARG A 3 -25.00 3.97 60.56
C ARG A 3 -24.68 5.12 59.63
N ILE A 4 -23.39 5.26 59.30
CA ILE A 4 -22.90 6.21 58.31
C ILE A 4 -22.97 5.51 56.95
N LEU A 5 -23.85 6.01 56.08
CA LEU A 5 -23.90 5.58 54.68
C LEU A 5 -22.81 6.38 53.92
N ALA A 6 -21.78 5.69 53.47
CA ALA A 6 -20.79 6.28 52.56
C ALA A 6 -21.37 6.21 51.14
N ALA A 7 -21.70 7.35 50.57
CA ALA A 7 -22.09 7.47 49.16
C ALA A 7 -20.80 7.45 48.31
N LEU A 8 -20.64 6.39 47.51
CA LEU A 8 -19.59 6.27 46.53
C LEU A 8 -19.95 7.17 45.32
N LEU A 9 -19.37 8.34 45.22
CA LEU A 9 -19.44 9.18 44.02
C LEU A 9 -18.56 8.57 42.95
N CYS A 10 -19.16 7.84 41.98
CA CYS A 10 -18.51 7.51 40.72
C CYS A 10 -18.29 8.79 39.92
N ILE A 11 -17.09 9.35 39.97
CA ILE A 11 -16.66 10.43 39.06
C ILE A 11 -16.39 9.75 37.71
N CYS A 12 -17.38 9.72 36.83
CA CYS A 12 -17.15 9.45 35.42
C CYS A 12 -16.38 10.63 34.84
N ALA A 13 -15.06 10.50 34.76
CA ALA A 13 -14.27 11.43 33.98
C ALA A 13 -14.75 11.34 32.52
N PRO A 14 -15.04 12.46 31.84
CA PRO A 14 -15.38 12.40 30.43
C PRO A 14 -14.14 11.85 29.69
N VAL A 15 -14.33 10.71 29.03
CA VAL A 15 -13.36 10.24 28.04
C VAL A 15 -13.43 11.26 26.90
N TYR A 16 -12.52 12.21 26.91
CA TYR A 16 -12.29 13.07 25.75
C TYR A 16 -11.84 12.14 24.62
N ALA A 17 -12.75 11.80 23.75
CA ALA A 17 -12.40 11.26 22.45
C ALA A 17 -11.46 12.27 21.80
N LYS A 18 -10.19 11.93 21.69
CA LYS A 18 -9.21 12.79 21.02
C LYS A 18 -9.70 13.02 19.60
N ASP A 19 -9.92 14.28 19.24
CA ASP A 19 -10.31 14.67 17.91
C ASP A 19 -9.29 14.10 16.90
N PRO A 20 -9.71 13.17 16.03
CA PRO A 20 -8.81 12.52 15.07
C PRO A 20 -8.23 13.51 14.05
N GLU A 21 -8.83 14.70 13.88
CA GLU A 21 -8.33 15.72 12.95
C GLU A 21 -7.04 16.42 13.41
N VAL A 22 -6.72 16.37 14.71
CA VAL A 22 -5.56 17.08 15.26
C VAL A 22 -4.26 16.29 15.14
N LYS A 23 -4.28 15.00 14.80
CA LYS A 23 -3.08 14.17 14.69
C LYS A 23 -2.84 13.71 13.26
N PHE A 24 -1.68 14.05 12.73
CA PHE A 24 -1.21 13.61 11.42
C PHE A 24 -1.05 12.08 11.31
N PHE A 25 -0.64 11.44 12.39
CA PHE A 25 -0.40 10.02 12.46
C PHE A 25 -0.49 9.51 13.90
N THR A 26 -1.14 8.38 14.09
CA THR A 26 -1.01 7.54 15.28
C THR A 26 -0.97 6.08 14.85
N PRO A 27 -0.17 5.20 15.49
CA PRO A 27 -0.18 3.76 15.19
C PRO A 27 -1.59 3.15 15.30
N ASP A 28 -2.37 3.63 16.26
CA ASP A 28 -3.76 3.18 16.45
C ASP A 28 -4.66 3.55 15.26
N ALA A 29 -4.47 4.74 14.68
CA ALA A 29 -5.25 5.18 13.51
C ALA A 29 -4.91 4.34 12.28
N THR A 30 -3.63 4.07 12.02
CA THR A 30 -3.19 3.21 10.92
C THR A 30 -3.73 1.78 11.09
N GLY A 31 -3.60 1.21 12.28
CA GLY A 31 -4.14 -0.11 12.60
C GLY A 31 -5.65 -0.19 12.38
N CYS A 32 -6.40 0.81 12.85
CA CYS A 32 -7.84 0.91 12.65
C CYS A 32 -8.23 0.94 11.15
N MET A 33 -7.48 1.68 10.34
CA MET A 33 -7.67 1.72 8.88
C MET A 33 -7.40 0.35 8.24
N ILE A 34 -6.24 -0.25 8.55
CA ILE A 34 -5.81 -1.53 7.99
C ILE A 34 -6.79 -2.66 8.36
N LEU A 35 -7.27 -2.67 9.61
CA LEU A 35 -8.26 -3.64 10.09
C LEU A 35 -9.69 -3.34 9.60
N ARG A 36 -9.89 -2.24 8.84
CA ARG A 36 -11.18 -1.79 8.32
C ARG A 36 -12.20 -1.47 9.42
N GLU A 37 -11.73 -1.12 10.59
CA GLU A 37 -12.55 -0.69 11.72
C GLU A 37 -12.93 0.79 11.64
N CYS A 38 -12.07 1.61 10.97
CA CYS A 38 -12.32 3.01 10.64
C CYS A 38 -13.04 3.13 9.28
N LYS A 39 -14.36 3.36 9.31
CA LYS A 39 -15.18 3.33 8.09
C LYS A 39 -15.67 4.71 7.61
N GLU A 40 -15.71 5.71 8.49
CA GLU A 40 -16.44 6.96 8.20
C GLU A 40 -15.83 7.79 7.07
N ASP A 41 -14.51 7.72 6.88
CA ASP A 41 -13.77 8.51 5.90
C ASP A 41 -12.71 7.72 5.11
N VAL A 42 -12.75 6.40 5.20
CA VAL A 42 -11.98 5.48 4.37
C VAL A 42 -12.87 5.01 3.23
N VAL A 43 -12.57 5.43 2.02
CA VAL A 43 -13.39 5.20 0.82
C VAL A 43 -12.74 4.15 -0.05
N GLN A 44 -13.48 3.09 -0.37
CA GLN A 44 -13.04 2.07 -1.32
C GLN A 44 -13.12 2.59 -2.76
N ILE A 45 -12.07 2.35 -3.53
CA ILE A 45 -12.00 2.62 -4.96
C ILE A 45 -12.25 1.30 -5.69
N THR A 46 -13.35 1.21 -6.42
CA THR A 46 -13.76 0.00 -7.15
C THR A 46 -13.77 0.20 -8.67
N ASP A 47 -13.66 1.43 -9.12
CA ASP A 47 -13.91 1.81 -10.51
C ASP A 47 -13.12 3.06 -10.90
N LYS A 48 -12.66 3.08 -12.17
CA LYS A 48 -11.96 4.23 -12.78
C LYS A 48 -12.77 5.52 -12.81
N ASN A 49 -14.10 5.43 -12.80
CA ASN A 49 -14.98 6.61 -12.80
C ASN A 49 -14.94 7.38 -11.46
N GLN A 50 -14.36 6.79 -10.42
CA GLN A 50 -14.14 7.48 -9.14
C GLN A 50 -12.96 8.47 -9.19
N LEU A 51 -12.16 8.46 -10.28
CA LEU A 51 -11.05 9.40 -10.46
C LEU A 51 -11.50 10.87 -10.34
N ASP A 52 -12.66 11.21 -10.92
CA ASP A 52 -13.20 12.56 -10.90
C ASP A 52 -13.54 13.05 -9.47
N LYS A 53 -13.68 12.13 -8.52
CA LYS A 53 -13.87 12.47 -7.09
C LYS A 53 -12.54 12.71 -6.36
N ILE A 54 -11.45 12.22 -6.89
CA ILE A 54 -10.10 12.33 -6.31
C ILE A 54 -9.37 13.54 -6.88
N ILE A 55 -9.41 13.68 -8.20
CA ILE A 55 -8.77 14.76 -8.96
C ILE A 55 -9.84 15.46 -9.81
N THR A 56 -9.83 16.77 -9.77
CA THR A 56 -10.73 17.60 -10.58
C THR A 56 -9.93 18.40 -11.61
N GLY A 57 -10.51 18.57 -12.80
CA GLY A 57 -9.94 19.41 -13.85
C GLY A 57 -9.23 18.63 -14.97
N PRO A 58 -8.62 19.33 -15.93
CA PRO A 58 -8.06 18.73 -17.16
C PRO A 58 -6.91 17.75 -16.90
N ASP A 59 -6.23 17.85 -15.77
CA ASP A 59 -5.13 16.94 -15.41
C ASP A 59 -5.63 15.51 -15.14
N ALA A 60 -6.91 15.34 -14.79
CA ALA A 60 -7.51 14.02 -14.62
C ALA A 60 -7.54 13.22 -15.94
N ASP A 61 -7.81 13.89 -17.05
CA ASP A 61 -7.88 13.26 -18.37
C ASP A 61 -6.53 12.68 -18.80
N LEU A 62 -5.42 13.30 -18.40
CA LEU A 62 -4.06 12.86 -18.73
C LEU A 62 -3.71 11.49 -18.14
N ILE A 63 -4.33 11.13 -17.02
CA ILE A 63 -4.00 9.89 -16.31
C ILE A 63 -5.14 8.86 -16.32
N LYS A 64 -6.28 9.21 -16.89
CA LYS A 64 -7.52 8.41 -16.81
C LYS A 64 -7.36 6.98 -17.32
N GLU A 65 -6.66 6.82 -18.45
CA GLU A 65 -6.43 5.52 -19.04
C GLU A 65 -5.55 4.65 -18.13
N GLU A 66 -4.40 5.17 -17.73
CA GLU A 66 -3.46 4.43 -16.89
C GLU A 66 -4.03 4.16 -15.49
N PHE A 67 -4.74 5.11 -14.91
CA PHE A 67 -5.47 4.90 -13.66
C PHE A 67 -6.41 3.70 -13.79
N GLY A 68 -7.20 3.65 -14.87
CA GLY A 68 -8.10 2.54 -15.14
C GLY A 68 -7.37 1.20 -15.30
N GLN A 69 -6.22 1.20 -15.98
CA GLN A 69 -5.39 0.00 -16.14
C GLN A 69 -4.83 -0.51 -14.81
N LEU A 70 -4.31 0.39 -13.96
CA LEU A 70 -3.77 0.05 -12.63
C LEU A 70 -4.87 -0.46 -11.70
N ILE A 71 -6.01 0.25 -11.59
CA ILE A 71 -7.15 -0.19 -10.78
C ILE A 71 -7.59 -1.58 -11.21
N THR A 72 -7.77 -1.81 -12.51
CA THR A 72 -8.18 -3.12 -13.04
C THR A 72 -7.15 -4.20 -12.72
N ALA A 73 -5.86 -3.94 -12.97
CA ALA A 73 -4.81 -4.94 -12.74
C ALA A 73 -4.70 -5.33 -11.25
N ILE A 74 -4.87 -4.38 -10.34
CA ILE A 74 -4.84 -4.62 -8.89
C ILE A 74 -6.11 -5.38 -8.45
N THR A 75 -7.30 -4.90 -8.83
CA THR A 75 -8.57 -5.50 -8.39
C THR A 75 -8.83 -6.87 -9.01
N ASP A 76 -8.32 -7.15 -10.19
CA ASP A 76 -8.38 -8.45 -10.85
C ASP A 76 -7.65 -9.57 -10.08
N LEU A 77 -6.73 -9.20 -9.18
CA LEU A 77 -6.06 -10.10 -8.23
C LEU A 77 -6.80 -10.24 -6.89
N GLY A 78 -7.99 -9.64 -6.77
CA GLY A 78 -8.79 -9.65 -5.54
C GLY A 78 -8.31 -8.65 -4.48
N ILE A 79 -7.43 -7.72 -4.85
CA ILE A 79 -6.88 -6.70 -3.95
C ILE A 79 -7.83 -5.51 -3.88
N GLU A 80 -8.12 -5.06 -2.68
CA GLU A 80 -8.96 -3.89 -2.46
C GLU A 80 -8.10 -2.62 -2.41
N ILE A 81 -8.65 -1.51 -2.93
CA ILE A 81 -7.98 -0.22 -2.94
C ILE A 81 -8.82 0.76 -2.14
N TYR A 82 -8.17 1.47 -1.22
CA TYR A 82 -8.80 2.46 -0.36
C TYR A 82 -8.08 3.80 -0.46
N ILE A 83 -8.83 4.88 -0.30
CA ILE A 83 -8.30 6.22 -0.09
C ILE A 83 -8.74 6.71 1.28
N ALA A 84 -7.82 7.28 2.04
CA ALA A 84 -8.05 7.70 3.41
C ALA A 84 -7.31 9.02 3.74
N PRO A 85 -7.81 9.80 4.72
CA PRO A 85 -7.15 11.01 5.19
C PRO A 85 -5.75 10.78 5.76
N ALA A 86 -4.92 11.84 5.71
CA ALA A 86 -3.52 11.79 6.13
C ALA A 86 -3.28 11.33 7.58
N ARG A 87 -4.29 11.46 8.46
CA ARG A 87 -4.18 11.03 9.87
C ARG A 87 -3.96 9.54 10.06
N TYR A 88 -4.26 8.73 9.02
CA TYR A 88 -4.06 7.28 9.03
C TYR A 88 -2.66 6.83 8.59
N PHE A 89 -1.84 7.76 8.13
CA PHE A 89 -0.54 7.48 7.53
C PHE A 89 0.59 8.11 8.33
N GLY A 90 1.78 7.52 8.22
CA GLY A 90 3.01 8.17 8.66
C GLY A 90 3.23 9.50 7.91
N PRO A 91 4.07 10.39 8.44
CA PRO A 91 4.22 11.75 7.91
C PRO A 91 4.66 11.83 6.45
N ARG A 92 5.29 10.77 5.93
CA ARG A 92 5.83 10.70 4.56
C ARG A 92 5.14 9.67 3.68
N ASP A 93 4.23 8.87 4.26
CA ASP A 93 3.61 7.77 3.53
C ASP A 93 2.57 8.30 2.56
N GLN A 94 2.79 8.03 1.29
CA GLN A 94 1.86 8.37 0.21
C GLN A 94 0.85 7.25 -0.02
N GLY A 95 1.26 6.01 0.19
CA GLY A 95 0.45 4.81 0.14
C GLY A 95 1.01 3.74 1.06
N ILE A 96 0.29 2.64 1.16
CA ILE A 96 0.68 1.41 1.87
C ILE A 96 0.04 0.23 1.13
N TYR A 97 0.83 -0.71 0.65
CA TYR A 97 0.35 -2.04 0.35
C TYR A 97 0.51 -2.92 1.59
N HIS A 98 -0.57 -3.56 2.02
CA HIS A 98 -0.56 -4.42 3.20
C HIS A 98 -0.75 -5.88 2.81
N THR A 99 0.32 -6.66 2.82
CA THR A 99 0.40 -8.06 2.36
C THR A 99 -0.61 -8.99 3.04
N LYS A 100 -0.80 -8.86 4.36
CA LYS A 100 -1.71 -9.75 5.11
C LYS A 100 -3.20 -9.49 4.84
N HIS A 101 -3.56 -8.25 4.55
CA HIS A 101 -4.96 -7.87 4.30
C HIS A 101 -5.28 -7.70 2.83
N ASN A 102 -4.29 -7.90 1.96
CA ASN A 102 -4.43 -7.80 0.51
C ASN A 102 -5.15 -6.51 0.10
N ALA A 103 -4.61 -5.38 0.58
CA ALA A 103 -5.21 -4.08 0.34
C ALA A 103 -4.15 -2.99 0.12
N VAL A 104 -4.48 -2.07 -0.79
CA VAL A 104 -3.73 -0.83 -1.04
C VAL A 104 -4.47 0.32 -0.38
N PHE A 105 -3.77 1.11 0.40
CA PHE A 105 -4.28 2.33 1.03
C PHE A 105 -3.55 3.54 0.47
N LEU A 106 -4.31 4.53 0.00
CA LEU A 106 -3.78 5.76 -0.61
C LEU A 106 -4.04 6.96 0.30
N ASN A 107 -3.02 7.76 0.55
CA ASN A 107 -3.13 8.96 1.37
C ASN A 107 -3.72 10.13 0.56
N LEU A 108 -4.97 10.48 0.82
CA LEU A 108 -5.71 11.52 0.09
C LEU A 108 -4.95 12.85 0.00
N LYS A 109 -4.12 13.19 0.98
CA LYS A 109 -3.33 14.42 0.97
C LYS A 109 -2.48 14.57 -0.30
N TYR A 110 -1.92 13.45 -0.79
CA TYR A 110 -1.05 13.43 -1.97
C TYR A 110 -1.82 13.10 -3.26
N MET A 111 -2.90 12.35 -3.17
CA MET A 111 -3.63 11.80 -4.32
C MET A 111 -4.35 12.86 -5.18
N ARG A 112 -4.45 14.09 -4.72
CA ARG A 112 -5.01 15.22 -5.50
C ARG A 112 -4.14 15.67 -6.67
N TYR A 113 -2.90 15.19 -6.73
CA TYR A 113 -1.95 15.49 -7.80
C TYR A 113 -1.81 14.26 -8.71
N PRO A 114 -2.08 14.36 -10.02
CA PRO A 114 -2.05 13.24 -10.96
C PRO A 114 -0.78 12.41 -10.88
N LYS A 115 0.38 13.09 -10.86
CA LYS A 115 1.68 12.44 -10.79
C LYS A 115 1.85 11.61 -9.51
N HIS A 116 1.38 12.12 -8.36
CA HIS A 116 1.48 11.39 -7.10
C HIS A 116 0.52 10.20 -7.08
N LEU A 117 -0.72 10.38 -7.56
CA LEU A 117 -1.69 9.29 -7.61
C LEU A 117 -1.17 8.13 -8.46
N ILE A 118 -0.75 8.40 -9.69
CA ILE A 118 -0.24 7.36 -10.59
C ILE A 118 1.05 6.75 -10.06
N GLY A 119 1.98 7.58 -9.60
CA GLY A 119 3.24 7.11 -9.02
C GLY A 119 3.00 6.19 -7.82
N THR A 120 2.13 6.60 -6.89
CA THR A 120 1.82 5.78 -5.72
C THR A 120 1.13 4.47 -6.11
N LEU A 121 0.18 4.50 -7.04
CA LEU A 121 -0.47 3.26 -7.53
C LEU A 121 0.52 2.31 -8.20
N ARG A 122 1.48 2.83 -8.96
CA ARG A 122 2.56 2.00 -9.53
C ARG A 122 3.46 1.41 -8.44
N HIS A 123 3.82 2.22 -7.45
CA HIS A 123 4.68 1.82 -6.33
C HIS A 123 4.03 0.72 -5.48
N GLU A 124 2.83 0.96 -4.96
CA GLU A 124 2.10 -0.01 -4.14
C GLU A 124 1.68 -1.25 -4.94
N GLY A 125 1.32 -1.07 -6.21
CA GLY A 125 1.08 -2.17 -7.14
C GLY A 125 2.33 -2.99 -7.43
N TRP A 126 3.53 -2.39 -7.37
CA TRP A 126 4.77 -3.16 -7.49
C TRP A 126 5.02 -4.03 -6.25
N HIS A 127 4.73 -3.53 -5.05
CA HIS A 127 4.77 -4.37 -3.83
C HIS A 127 3.79 -5.54 -3.89
N LEU A 128 2.62 -5.35 -4.52
CA LEU A 128 1.70 -6.46 -4.81
C LEU A 128 2.32 -7.47 -5.79
N ALA A 129 3.05 -7.02 -6.82
CA ALA A 129 3.76 -7.93 -7.72
C ALA A 129 4.88 -8.71 -6.98
N GLN A 130 5.59 -8.06 -6.07
CA GLN A 130 6.60 -8.69 -5.20
C GLN A 130 6.01 -9.73 -4.25
N ASP A 131 4.80 -9.49 -3.74
CA ASP A 131 4.03 -10.46 -2.92
C ASP A 131 3.61 -11.66 -3.79
N CYS A 132 3.03 -11.41 -4.95
CA CYS A 132 2.69 -12.46 -5.92
C CYS A 132 3.90 -13.33 -6.29
N MET A 133 5.05 -12.69 -6.52
CA MET A 133 6.29 -13.39 -6.86
C MET A 133 6.78 -14.28 -5.72
N ALA A 134 6.47 -13.96 -4.48
CA ALA A 134 6.76 -14.79 -3.30
C ALA A 134 5.85 -16.03 -3.17
N GLY A 135 4.98 -16.28 -4.14
CA GLY A 135 4.23 -17.52 -4.31
C GLY A 135 2.74 -17.36 -4.20
N THR A 136 2.22 -16.90 -3.08
CA THR A 136 0.78 -16.67 -2.87
C THR A 136 0.57 -15.36 -2.12
N LEU A 137 -0.52 -14.68 -2.45
CA LEU A 137 -0.90 -13.43 -1.77
C LEU A 137 -1.32 -13.62 -0.30
N ASP A 138 -1.37 -14.88 0.19
CA ASP A 138 -1.78 -15.21 1.55
C ASP A 138 -0.60 -15.43 2.52
N ASN A 139 0.65 -15.45 2.01
CA ASN A 139 1.82 -15.83 2.82
C ASN A 139 2.50 -14.63 3.50
N SER A 140 2.11 -13.40 3.18
CA SER A 140 2.69 -12.15 3.69
C SER A 140 4.20 -12.00 3.41
N LEU A 141 4.72 -12.69 2.42
CA LEU A 141 6.10 -12.58 1.96
C LEU A 141 6.18 -11.64 0.77
N VAL A 142 7.32 -11.01 0.58
CA VAL A 142 7.65 -10.22 -0.61
C VAL A 142 9.00 -10.70 -1.16
N ALA A 143 9.11 -10.81 -2.48
CA ALA A 143 10.33 -11.17 -3.18
C ALA A 143 10.83 -9.99 -4.02
N VAL A 144 12.15 -9.83 -4.08
CA VAL A 144 12.79 -8.92 -5.05
C VAL A 144 12.64 -9.56 -6.43
N ILE A 145 12.06 -8.83 -7.38
CA ILE A 145 11.72 -9.33 -8.73
C ILE A 145 12.87 -9.08 -9.71
N MET A 146 13.46 -7.88 -9.63
CA MET A 146 14.45 -7.43 -10.58
C MET A 146 15.88 -7.69 -10.10
N ASN A 147 16.77 -8.02 -11.03
CA ASN A 147 18.19 -8.07 -10.69
C ASN A 147 18.69 -6.66 -10.32
N ASP A 148 19.46 -6.55 -9.23
CA ASP A 148 20.00 -5.27 -8.77
C ASP A 148 20.77 -4.50 -9.87
N LYS A 149 21.44 -5.23 -10.80
CA LYS A 149 22.18 -4.61 -11.92
C LYS A 149 21.30 -3.95 -12.97
N GLU A 150 20.00 -4.33 -13.01
CA GLU A 150 19.04 -3.78 -13.97
C GLU A 150 18.39 -2.49 -13.45
N ILE A 151 18.40 -2.30 -12.14
CA ILE A 151 17.80 -1.13 -11.51
C ILE A 151 18.69 0.09 -11.79
N PRO A 152 18.13 1.17 -12.40
CA PRO A 152 18.89 2.37 -12.68
C PRO A 152 19.46 3.01 -11.40
N GLU A 153 20.72 3.45 -11.45
CA GLU A 153 21.45 3.97 -10.28
C GLU A 153 20.75 5.14 -9.57
N ILE A 154 19.98 5.94 -10.30
CA ILE A 154 19.21 7.04 -9.70
C ILE A 154 18.17 6.52 -8.71
N HIS A 155 17.49 5.40 -8.97
CA HIS A 155 16.50 4.83 -8.07
C HIS A 155 17.16 4.20 -6.84
N LYS A 156 18.31 3.53 -7.02
CA LYS A 156 19.13 3.02 -5.90
C LYS A 156 19.55 4.15 -4.97
N TYR A 157 20.10 5.23 -5.54
CA TYR A 157 20.55 6.40 -4.77
C TYR A 157 19.40 7.04 -4.00
N LEU A 158 18.29 7.34 -4.67
CA LEU A 158 17.13 7.97 -4.02
C LEU A 158 16.55 7.10 -2.91
N THR A 159 16.44 5.79 -3.13
CA THR A 159 15.95 4.86 -2.13
C THR A 159 16.91 4.75 -0.95
N GLY A 160 18.23 4.66 -1.20
CA GLY A 160 19.22 4.63 -0.14
C GLY A 160 19.17 5.85 0.79
N VAL A 161 18.87 7.04 0.23
CA VAL A 161 18.68 8.26 1.03
C VAL A 161 17.36 8.24 1.82
N LEU A 162 16.26 7.79 1.20
CA LEU A 162 14.94 7.79 1.82
C LEU A 162 14.82 6.74 2.94
N TYR A 163 15.50 5.60 2.79
CA TYR A 163 15.42 4.45 3.69
C TYR A 163 16.69 4.26 4.53
N VAL A 164 17.44 5.33 4.79
CA VAL A 164 18.67 5.29 5.61
C VAL A 164 18.44 4.66 6.99
N ASP A 165 17.29 4.89 7.58
CA ASP A 165 16.90 4.33 8.89
C ASP A 165 16.36 2.89 8.81
N ASN A 166 16.09 2.39 7.60
CA ASN A 166 15.61 1.03 7.34
C ASN A 166 16.29 0.39 6.13
N PRO A 167 17.60 0.14 6.16
CA PRO A 167 18.35 -0.36 5.02
C PRO A 167 17.91 -1.75 4.53
N LYS A 168 17.20 -2.51 5.37
CA LYS A 168 16.66 -3.83 4.97
C LYS A 168 15.54 -3.72 3.93
N ALA A 169 14.83 -2.60 3.89
CA ALA A 169 13.78 -2.38 2.91
C ALA A 169 14.32 -1.97 1.53
N VAL A 170 15.55 -1.46 1.44
CA VAL A 170 16.13 -0.92 0.21
C VAL A 170 15.98 -1.83 -1.00
N PRO A 171 16.23 -3.16 -0.94
CA PRO A 171 16.16 -4.01 -2.13
C PRO A 171 14.79 -4.01 -2.81
N TRP A 172 13.69 -4.02 -2.07
CA TRP A 172 12.36 -3.99 -2.66
C TRP A 172 11.82 -2.59 -2.93
N GLU A 173 12.23 -1.63 -2.13
CA GLU A 173 11.85 -0.24 -2.33
C GLU A 173 12.50 0.42 -3.56
N GLN A 174 13.74 0.03 -3.91
CA GLN A 174 14.40 0.55 -5.11
C GLN A 174 13.70 0.07 -6.40
N GLU A 175 13.17 -1.15 -6.42
CA GLU A 175 12.34 -1.65 -7.52
C GLU A 175 11.03 -0.88 -7.59
N ALA A 176 10.32 -0.75 -6.46
CA ALA A 176 9.07 -0.02 -6.38
C ALA A 176 9.26 1.44 -6.80
N LYS A 177 10.40 2.04 -6.45
CA LYS A 177 10.75 3.40 -6.88
C LYS A 177 11.03 3.51 -8.37
N TRP A 178 11.61 2.49 -8.98
CA TRP A 178 11.76 2.40 -10.42
C TRP A 178 10.41 2.20 -11.12
N ALA A 179 9.58 1.29 -10.64
CA ALA A 179 8.23 1.06 -11.15
C ALA A 179 7.34 2.32 -11.02
N GLU A 180 7.44 3.07 -9.92
CA GLU A 180 6.78 4.37 -9.73
C GLU A 180 7.04 5.33 -10.90
N ALA A 181 8.27 5.35 -11.40
CA ALA A 181 8.69 6.23 -12.47
C ALA A 181 8.45 5.67 -13.88
N THR A 182 8.10 4.38 -14.01
CA THR A 182 8.04 3.67 -15.30
C THR A 182 6.61 3.27 -15.64
N GLN A 183 6.03 3.91 -16.64
CA GLN A 183 4.69 3.60 -17.13
C GLN A 183 4.61 2.15 -17.66
N GLY A 184 3.54 1.43 -17.29
CA GLY A 184 3.26 0.07 -17.75
C GLY A 184 3.96 -1.01 -16.93
N MET A 185 5.12 -0.76 -16.33
CA MET A 185 5.93 -1.77 -15.63
C MET A 185 5.12 -2.55 -14.58
N THR A 186 4.40 -1.84 -13.70
CA THR A 186 3.54 -2.46 -12.68
C THR A 186 2.37 -3.23 -13.31
N VAL A 187 1.71 -2.64 -14.30
CA VAL A 187 0.56 -3.29 -14.96
C VAL A 187 0.96 -4.61 -15.61
N ASP A 188 2.15 -4.66 -16.25
CA ASP A 188 2.63 -5.88 -16.92
C ASP A 188 3.01 -6.95 -15.89
N ALA A 189 3.65 -6.59 -14.78
CA ALA A 189 3.94 -7.52 -13.69
C ALA A 189 2.66 -8.08 -13.05
N LEU A 190 1.63 -7.25 -12.80
CA LEU A 190 0.37 -7.71 -12.25
C LEU A 190 -0.42 -8.60 -13.23
N LYS A 191 -0.34 -8.36 -14.54
CA LYS A 191 -0.89 -9.27 -15.55
C LYS A 191 -0.17 -10.63 -15.54
N ALA A 192 1.16 -10.62 -15.44
CA ALA A 192 1.94 -11.84 -15.32
C ALA A 192 1.57 -12.62 -14.04
N CYS A 193 1.35 -11.93 -12.92
CA CYS A 193 0.82 -12.50 -11.70
C CYS A 193 -0.53 -13.20 -11.93
N LYS A 194 -1.49 -12.48 -12.51
CA LYS A 194 -2.85 -13.00 -12.79
C LYS A 194 -2.85 -14.25 -13.67
N THR A 195 -1.96 -14.31 -14.66
CA THR A 195 -1.87 -15.45 -15.59
C THR A 195 -0.99 -16.60 -15.09
N GLY A 196 -0.31 -16.43 -13.96
CA GLY A 196 0.67 -17.38 -13.44
C GLY A 196 2.01 -17.36 -14.16
N ALA A 197 2.24 -16.39 -15.05
CA ALA A 197 3.46 -16.27 -15.86
C ALA A 197 4.61 -15.54 -15.15
N MET A 198 4.46 -15.15 -13.89
CA MET A 198 5.50 -14.43 -13.13
C MET A 198 6.85 -15.15 -13.19
N TRP A 199 6.83 -16.47 -12.99
CA TRP A 199 8.02 -17.33 -12.95
C TRP A 199 8.67 -17.60 -14.31
N GLU A 200 7.97 -17.29 -15.40
CA GLU A 200 8.49 -17.37 -16.76
C GLU A 200 9.19 -16.08 -17.18
N ILE A 201 8.80 -14.95 -16.59
CA ILE A 201 9.26 -13.61 -16.95
C ILE A 201 10.31 -13.09 -15.97
N TYR A 202 10.14 -13.38 -14.68
CA TYR A 202 10.96 -12.86 -13.60
C TYR A 202 11.60 -13.99 -12.78
N GLU A 203 12.77 -13.73 -12.22
CA GLU A 203 13.47 -14.65 -11.32
C GLU A 203 13.65 -13.98 -9.95
N PRO A 204 12.94 -14.45 -8.90
CA PRO A 204 12.93 -13.78 -7.60
C PRO A 204 14.24 -13.96 -6.85
N THR A 205 14.62 -12.96 -6.08
CA THR A 205 15.80 -12.96 -5.23
C THR A 205 15.43 -12.34 -3.86
N PRO A 206 15.78 -12.93 -2.72
CA PRO A 206 16.49 -14.21 -2.52
C PRO A 206 15.57 -15.45 -2.56
N LEU A 207 14.26 -15.27 -2.70
CA LEU A 207 13.27 -16.35 -2.67
C LEU A 207 13.15 -16.96 -4.07
N THR A 208 13.98 -17.94 -4.38
CA THR A 208 13.91 -18.67 -5.66
C THR A 208 12.67 -19.57 -5.73
N LYS A 209 12.26 -19.97 -6.94
CA LYS A 209 11.18 -20.92 -7.15
C LYS A 209 11.38 -22.21 -6.35
N GLU A 210 12.59 -22.78 -6.41
CA GLU A 210 12.93 -23.99 -5.66
C GLU A 210 12.83 -23.79 -4.14
N TYR A 211 13.23 -22.62 -3.63
CA TYR A 211 13.06 -22.29 -2.21
C TYR A 211 11.58 -22.29 -1.83
N LEU A 212 10.74 -21.63 -2.62
CA LEU A 212 9.30 -21.51 -2.33
C LEU A 212 8.57 -22.85 -2.45
N GLU A 213 8.90 -23.68 -3.45
CA GLU A 213 8.39 -25.06 -3.59
C GLU A 213 8.81 -25.91 -2.40
N LYS A 214 10.10 -25.90 -2.03
CA LYS A 214 10.64 -26.67 -0.90
C LYS A 214 9.98 -26.33 0.43
N HIS A 215 9.60 -25.07 0.62
CA HIS A 215 8.96 -24.59 1.85
C HIS A 215 7.43 -24.58 1.79
N GLY A 216 6.83 -25.05 0.69
CA GLY A 216 5.38 -25.18 0.54
C GLY A 216 4.66 -23.84 0.28
N TYR A 217 5.36 -22.80 -0.14
CA TYR A 217 4.80 -21.51 -0.52
C TYR A 217 4.24 -21.52 -1.95
N LEU A 218 4.84 -22.32 -2.83
CA LEU A 218 4.28 -22.68 -4.14
C LEU A 218 3.65 -24.05 -4.08
N LYS A 219 2.50 -24.22 -4.74
CA LYS A 219 1.79 -25.49 -4.88
C LYS A 219 1.96 -26.06 -6.29
#